data_3c1e321717ca787f17370bdbcdc358cf
#
_entry.id   3c1e321717ca787f17370bdbcdc358cf
#
_cell.length_a   1.000
_cell.length_b   1.000
_cell.length_c   1.000
_cell.angle_alpha   90.00
_cell.angle_beta   90.00
_cell.angle_gamma   90.00
#
_symmetry.space_group_name_H-M   'P 1'
#
loop_
_entity.id
_entity.type
_entity.pdbx_description
1 polymer ?
#
loop_
_entity_poly.entity_id
_entity_poly.type
_entity_poly.pdbx_seq_one_letter_code
_entity_poly.pdbx_strand_id
1 'polypeptide(L)'
;MKILIVSDTHGRNLNLERVLEYVPPIDLLIHLGDIEGAEDFIEAVAPCPVEMVAGNNDFFSSLPKEKVIELGKHHKAFLSHGHYYYVSFGTEQIIEEAKSRDCDIAIFGHTHRPLIEKRDDFLCLNPGSLSFPRQENRRPSYIILNIEEDGKIHAAVNYY
;
A
#
# COMPACT_ATOMS: atom_id res chain seq x y z
N MET A 1 8.71 -13.74 -2.30
CA MET A 1 7.36 -13.19 -2.32
C MET A 1 7.40 -11.83 -2.99
N LYS A 2 6.54 -11.60 -3.99
CA LYS A 2 6.44 -10.32 -4.72
C LYS A 2 5.08 -9.69 -4.49
N ILE A 3 5.05 -8.45 -4.05
CA ILE A 3 3.85 -7.75 -3.62
C ILE A 3 3.71 -6.47 -4.43
N LEU A 4 2.52 -6.26 -5.02
CA LEU A 4 2.12 -4.99 -5.60
C LEU A 4 1.38 -4.17 -4.54
N ILE A 5 1.85 -2.96 -4.29
CA ILE A 5 1.24 -2.04 -3.32
C ILE A 5 0.72 -0.83 -4.09
N VAL A 6 -0.58 -0.54 -3.92
CA VAL A 6 -1.29 0.58 -4.55
C VAL A 6 -2.17 1.31 -3.53
N SER A 7 -2.62 2.50 -3.87
CA SER A 7 -3.52 3.31 -3.03
C SER A 7 -4.24 4.38 -3.85
N ASP A 8 -5.30 4.94 -3.27
CA ASP A 8 -5.92 6.18 -3.72
C ASP A 8 -6.36 6.12 -5.20
N THR A 9 -7.13 5.06 -5.53
CA THR A 9 -7.71 4.88 -6.88
C THR A 9 -8.96 5.71 -7.09
N HIS A 10 -9.68 6.07 -6.02
CA HIS A 10 -10.89 6.92 -6.05
C HIS A 10 -11.88 6.49 -7.14
N GLY A 11 -12.22 5.21 -7.20
CA GLY A 11 -13.12 4.63 -8.19
C GLY A 11 -12.59 4.63 -9.64
N ARG A 12 -11.36 5.10 -9.88
CA ARG A 12 -10.75 5.16 -11.21
C ARG A 12 -9.73 4.04 -11.38
N ASN A 13 -10.21 2.86 -11.78
CA ASN A 13 -9.41 1.64 -11.74
C ASN A 13 -8.63 1.35 -13.03
N LEU A 14 -8.77 2.15 -14.09
CA LEU A 14 -8.10 1.91 -15.37
C LEU A 14 -6.57 1.81 -15.23
N ASN A 15 -5.97 2.64 -14.39
CA ASN A 15 -4.52 2.57 -14.17
C ASN A 15 -4.13 1.31 -13.38
N LEU A 16 -4.99 0.82 -12.47
CA LEU A 16 -4.75 -0.44 -11.77
C LEU A 16 -4.78 -1.62 -12.76
N GLU A 17 -5.81 -1.70 -13.61
CA GLU A 17 -5.88 -2.74 -14.65
C GLU A 17 -4.62 -2.76 -15.51
N ARG A 18 -4.21 -1.60 -16.02
CA ARG A 18 -3.01 -1.48 -16.84
C ARG A 18 -1.73 -1.86 -16.10
N VAL A 19 -1.59 -1.47 -14.83
CA VAL A 19 -0.44 -1.86 -14.02
C VAL A 19 -0.41 -3.39 -13.86
N LEU A 20 -1.56 -4.03 -13.61
CA LEU A 20 -1.64 -5.49 -13.50
C LEU A 20 -1.27 -6.23 -14.80
N GLU A 21 -1.49 -5.60 -15.97
CA GLU A 21 -1.06 -6.15 -17.27
C GLU A 21 0.47 -6.12 -17.47
N TYR A 22 1.16 -5.12 -16.90
CA TYR A 22 2.59 -4.89 -17.13
C TYR A 22 3.50 -5.43 -16.04
N VAL A 23 3.00 -5.55 -14.80
CA VAL A 23 3.83 -6.07 -13.70
C VAL A 23 4.08 -7.57 -13.89
N PRO A 24 5.27 -8.05 -13.47
CA PRO A 24 5.51 -9.49 -13.41
C PRO A 24 4.51 -10.17 -12.49
N PRO A 25 4.33 -11.51 -12.57
CA PRO A 25 3.46 -12.22 -11.63
C PRO A 25 3.72 -11.82 -10.18
N ILE A 26 2.65 -11.48 -9.46
CA ILE A 26 2.66 -11.06 -8.06
C ILE A 26 1.96 -12.11 -7.19
N ASP A 27 2.42 -12.22 -5.95
CA ASP A 27 1.87 -13.15 -4.96
C ASP A 27 0.77 -12.51 -4.10
N LEU A 28 0.75 -11.17 -4.01
CA LEU A 28 -0.19 -10.40 -3.21
C LEU A 28 -0.38 -9.01 -3.80
N LEU A 29 -1.63 -8.52 -3.79
CA LEU A 29 -1.98 -7.13 -4.03
C LEU A 29 -2.40 -6.48 -2.70
N ILE A 30 -1.83 -5.32 -2.36
CA ILE A 30 -2.23 -4.52 -1.20
C ILE A 30 -2.79 -3.18 -1.69
N HIS A 31 -4.01 -2.83 -1.25
CA HIS A 31 -4.63 -1.53 -1.53
C HIS A 31 -4.88 -0.75 -0.23
N LEU A 32 -4.30 0.43 -0.10
CA LEU A 32 -4.26 1.23 1.14
C LEU A 32 -5.42 2.23 1.29
N GLY A 33 -6.57 1.95 0.66
CA GLY A 33 -7.79 2.74 0.86
C GLY A 33 -8.04 3.84 -0.17
N ASP A 34 -9.13 4.57 0.03
CA ASP A 34 -9.75 5.47 -0.93
C ASP A 34 -10.07 4.73 -2.25
N ILE A 35 -10.82 3.63 -2.08
CA ILE A 35 -11.27 2.71 -3.14
C ILE A 35 -12.57 3.20 -3.75
N GLU A 36 -13.44 3.76 -2.92
CA GLU A 36 -14.74 4.35 -3.29
C GLU A 36 -15.68 3.35 -4.00
N GLY A 37 -15.89 2.19 -3.38
CA GLY A 37 -16.88 1.20 -3.80
C GLY A 37 -16.43 0.28 -4.93
N ALA A 38 -15.13 0.19 -5.21
CA ALA A 38 -14.59 -0.68 -6.24
C ALA A 38 -13.94 -1.97 -5.68
N GLU A 39 -14.25 -2.36 -4.44
CA GLU A 39 -13.66 -3.51 -3.76
C GLU A 39 -13.85 -4.82 -4.56
N ASP A 40 -15.09 -5.12 -4.92
CA ASP A 40 -15.44 -6.33 -5.70
C ASP A 40 -14.75 -6.34 -7.07
N PHE A 41 -14.62 -5.16 -7.69
CA PHE A 41 -13.92 -5.02 -8.95
C PHE A 41 -12.42 -5.34 -8.80
N ILE A 42 -11.77 -4.79 -7.76
CA ILE A 42 -10.34 -5.03 -7.49
C ILE A 42 -10.08 -6.51 -7.24
N GLU A 43 -10.92 -7.17 -6.44
CA GLU A 43 -10.83 -8.61 -6.19
C GLU A 43 -11.02 -9.43 -7.48
N ALA A 44 -11.93 -9.00 -8.36
CA ALA A 44 -12.21 -9.71 -9.61
C ALA A 44 -11.09 -9.61 -10.66
N VAL A 45 -10.34 -8.49 -10.69
CA VAL A 45 -9.26 -8.29 -11.67
C VAL A 45 -7.88 -8.72 -11.16
N ALA A 46 -7.71 -8.84 -9.85
CA ALA A 46 -6.45 -9.25 -9.25
C ALA A 46 -6.11 -10.72 -9.59
N PRO A 47 -4.89 -11.00 -10.05
CA PRO A 47 -4.46 -12.39 -10.35
C PRO A 47 -4.01 -13.18 -9.11
N CYS A 48 -4.17 -12.60 -7.92
CA CYS A 48 -3.63 -13.10 -6.65
C CYS A 48 -4.54 -12.66 -5.49
N PRO A 49 -4.33 -13.15 -4.25
CA PRO A 49 -4.99 -12.64 -3.06
C PRO A 49 -4.85 -11.11 -2.92
N VAL A 50 -5.87 -10.48 -2.32
CA VAL A 50 -5.92 -9.02 -2.12
C VAL A 50 -6.10 -8.71 -0.65
N GLU A 51 -5.30 -7.78 -0.13
CA GLU A 51 -5.45 -7.17 1.18
C GLU A 51 -5.83 -5.71 1.02
N MET A 52 -6.94 -5.30 1.64
CA MET A 52 -7.46 -3.94 1.54
C MET A 52 -7.76 -3.35 2.91
N VAL A 53 -7.60 -2.05 3.05
CA VAL A 53 -8.06 -1.26 4.19
C VAL A 53 -8.91 -0.08 3.70
N ALA A 54 -9.82 0.41 4.53
CA ALA A 54 -10.65 1.57 4.20
C ALA A 54 -9.85 2.88 4.35
N GLY A 55 -10.00 3.78 3.39
CA GLY A 55 -9.52 5.17 3.47
C GLY A 55 -10.56 6.14 4.03
N ASN A 56 -10.22 7.42 4.04
CA ASN A 56 -11.12 8.45 4.57
C ASN A 56 -12.30 8.78 3.64
N ASN A 57 -12.25 8.36 2.38
CA ASN A 57 -13.36 8.50 1.44
C ASN A 57 -14.21 7.22 1.27
N ASP A 58 -13.85 6.13 1.94
CA ASP A 58 -14.57 4.85 1.89
C ASP A 58 -15.70 4.79 2.95
N PHE A 59 -16.62 5.77 2.91
CA PHE A 59 -17.65 5.98 3.94
C PHE A 59 -18.60 4.81 4.16
N PHE A 60 -18.88 4.03 3.13
CA PHE A 60 -19.84 2.92 3.16
C PHE A 60 -19.17 1.55 3.03
N SER A 61 -17.85 1.51 3.05
CA SER A 61 -17.10 0.27 2.96
C SER A 61 -17.15 -0.51 4.27
N SER A 62 -17.23 -1.84 4.15
CA SER A 62 -17.09 -2.77 5.28
C SER A 62 -15.62 -3.16 5.56
N LEU A 63 -14.68 -2.62 4.81
CA LEU A 63 -13.25 -2.90 4.98
C LEU A 63 -12.77 -2.42 6.35
N PRO A 64 -11.84 -3.15 6.98
CA PRO A 64 -11.19 -2.69 8.19
C PRO A 64 -10.36 -1.43 7.91
N LYS A 65 -10.27 -0.53 8.91
CA LYS A 65 -9.44 0.68 8.81
C LYS A 65 -7.95 0.38 8.93
N GLU A 66 -7.63 -0.75 9.54
CA GLU A 66 -6.28 -1.20 9.85
C GLU A 66 -6.19 -2.72 9.79
N LYS A 67 -5.05 -3.21 9.37
CA LYS A 67 -4.72 -4.65 9.39
C LYS A 67 -3.28 -4.85 9.83
N VAL A 68 -3.02 -6.00 10.45
CA VAL A 68 -1.68 -6.53 10.61
C VAL A 68 -1.62 -7.82 9.81
N ILE A 69 -0.65 -7.94 8.93
CA ILE A 69 -0.47 -9.12 8.08
C ILE A 69 0.97 -9.62 8.16
N GLU A 70 1.14 -10.93 7.99
CA GLU A 70 2.46 -11.53 7.85
C GLU A 70 2.92 -11.47 6.39
N LEU A 71 4.14 -11.02 6.15
CA LEU A 71 4.77 -10.97 4.84
C LEU A 71 5.95 -11.95 4.79
N GLY A 72 5.68 -13.11 4.20
CA GLY A 72 6.64 -14.22 4.23
C GLY A 72 6.82 -14.78 5.65
N LYS A 73 8.04 -15.23 5.98
CA LYS A 73 8.35 -15.88 7.26
C LYS A 73 8.95 -14.95 8.30
N HIS A 74 9.35 -13.76 7.90
CA HIS A 74 10.26 -12.92 8.70
C HIS A 74 9.71 -11.53 9.00
N HIS A 75 8.66 -11.10 8.28
CA HIS A 75 8.16 -9.73 8.36
C HIS A 75 6.69 -9.67 8.72
N LYS A 76 6.34 -8.59 9.41
CA LYS A 76 5.00 -8.27 9.82
C LYS A 76 4.68 -6.82 9.45
N ALA A 77 3.65 -6.62 8.66
CA ALA A 77 3.28 -5.30 8.17
C ALA A 77 2.00 -4.79 8.82
N PHE A 78 2.03 -3.55 9.26
CA PHE A 78 0.88 -2.76 9.64
C PHE A 78 0.37 -2.00 8.41
N LEU A 79 -0.89 -2.23 8.05
CA LEU A 79 -1.59 -1.59 6.95
C LEU A 79 -2.61 -0.59 7.51
N SER A 80 -2.58 0.63 7.02
CA SER A 80 -3.58 1.66 7.29
C SER A 80 -3.63 2.64 6.13
N HIS A 81 -4.75 3.34 5.93
CA HIS A 81 -4.73 4.47 4.99
C HIS A 81 -3.83 5.62 5.48
N GLY A 82 -3.70 5.80 6.78
CA GLY A 82 -2.73 6.72 7.39
C GLY A 82 -3.31 8.03 7.89
N HIS A 83 -4.53 8.42 7.50
CA HIS A 83 -5.14 9.71 7.90
C HIS A 83 -5.31 9.87 9.42
N TYR A 84 -5.55 8.78 10.16
CA TYR A 84 -5.62 8.80 11.64
C TYR A 84 -4.26 9.01 12.31
N TYR A 85 -3.17 8.76 11.58
CA TYR A 85 -1.79 8.89 12.05
C TYR A 85 -1.11 10.15 11.55
N TYR A 86 -1.89 11.10 11.01
CA TYR A 86 -1.39 12.40 10.54
C TYR A 86 -0.20 12.31 9.59
N VAL A 87 -0.18 11.29 8.73
CA VAL A 87 0.95 10.97 7.82
C VAL A 87 1.27 12.10 6.82
N SER A 88 0.40 13.09 6.69
CA SER A 88 0.67 14.31 5.92
C SER A 88 1.72 15.24 6.57
N PHE A 89 1.99 15.05 7.87
CA PHE A 89 2.95 15.86 8.64
C PHE A 89 4.22 15.09 9.01
N GLY A 90 4.20 13.76 8.93
CA GLY A 90 5.36 12.92 9.25
C GLY A 90 4.95 11.46 9.42
N THR A 91 5.92 10.58 9.57
CA THR A 91 5.70 9.13 9.67
C THR A 91 5.82 8.60 11.11
N GLU A 92 6.15 9.46 12.06
CA GLU A 92 6.47 9.07 13.44
C GLU A 92 5.33 8.29 14.09
N GLN A 93 4.09 8.80 14.00
CA GLN A 93 2.94 8.20 14.69
C GLN A 93 2.56 6.82 14.11
N ILE A 94 2.59 6.66 12.78
CA ILE A 94 2.26 5.37 12.17
C ILE A 94 3.37 4.33 12.42
N ILE A 95 4.63 4.76 12.53
CA ILE A 95 5.76 3.90 12.89
C ILE A 95 5.62 3.44 14.34
N GLU A 96 5.29 4.34 15.27
CA GLU A 96 5.06 4.01 16.69
C GLU A 96 3.92 3.01 16.84
N GLU A 97 2.79 3.23 16.14
CA GLU A 97 1.67 2.31 16.16
C GLU A 97 2.05 0.93 15.60
N ALA A 98 2.73 0.88 14.45
CA ALA A 98 3.17 -0.38 13.86
C ALA A 98 4.11 -1.15 14.80
N LYS A 99 5.07 -0.46 15.43
CA LYS A 99 5.99 -1.06 16.42
C LYS A 99 5.23 -1.58 17.65
N SER A 100 4.19 -0.88 18.12
CA SER A 100 3.37 -1.33 19.25
C SER A 100 2.64 -2.64 18.97
N ARG A 101 2.48 -3.00 17.69
CA ARG A 101 1.86 -4.24 17.21
C ARG A 101 2.88 -5.30 16.76
N ASP A 102 4.14 -5.15 17.15
CA ASP A 102 5.25 -6.02 16.76
C ASP A 102 5.45 -6.11 15.24
N CYS A 103 5.17 -5.00 14.51
CA CYS A 103 5.44 -4.90 13.08
C CYS A 103 6.78 -4.23 12.84
N ASP A 104 7.48 -4.66 11.79
CA ASP A 104 8.73 -4.07 11.28
C ASP A 104 8.52 -3.29 9.97
N ILE A 105 7.29 -3.33 9.43
CA ILE A 105 6.89 -2.60 8.23
C ILE A 105 5.59 -1.83 8.51
N ALA A 106 5.52 -0.56 8.11
CA ALA A 106 4.28 0.21 8.00
C ALA A 106 4.01 0.56 6.54
N ILE A 107 2.77 0.35 6.08
CA ILE A 107 2.36 0.63 4.70
C ILE A 107 1.10 1.49 4.74
N PHE A 108 1.13 2.67 4.10
CA PHE A 108 0.04 3.63 4.14
C PHE A 108 -0.15 4.37 2.80
N GLY A 109 -1.29 5.04 2.63
CA GLY A 109 -1.65 5.85 1.45
C GLY A 109 -1.85 7.33 1.79
N HIS A 110 -3.02 7.89 1.44
CA HIS A 110 -3.54 9.21 1.82
C HIS A 110 -2.78 10.43 1.26
N THR A 111 -1.48 10.46 1.30
CA THR A 111 -0.71 11.65 0.89
C THR A 111 -0.68 11.82 -0.62
N HIS A 112 -0.95 10.76 -1.39
CA HIS A 112 -0.79 10.66 -2.84
C HIS A 112 0.65 10.93 -3.31
N ARG A 113 1.63 10.78 -2.42
CA ARG A 113 3.06 10.97 -2.70
C ARG A 113 3.80 9.71 -2.33
N PRO A 114 4.56 9.12 -3.25
CA PRO A 114 5.30 7.90 -2.94
C PRO A 114 6.41 8.16 -1.94
N LEU A 115 6.62 7.17 -1.04
CA LEU A 115 7.65 7.21 -0.03
C LEU A 115 8.22 5.80 0.19
N ILE A 116 9.55 5.71 0.26
CA ILE A 116 10.26 4.57 0.84
C ILE A 116 11.20 5.16 1.88
N GLU A 117 10.90 4.92 3.15
CA GLU A 117 11.70 5.41 4.27
C GLU A 117 12.18 4.22 5.09
N LYS A 118 13.50 4.11 5.25
CA LYS A 118 14.12 3.10 6.10
C LYS A 118 14.72 3.78 7.32
N ARG A 119 14.31 3.33 8.51
CA ARG A 119 14.84 3.77 9.82
C ARG A 119 15.32 2.53 10.58
N ASP A 120 16.62 2.36 10.71
CA ASP A 120 17.22 1.18 11.30
C ASP A 120 16.67 -0.11 10.65
N ASP A 121 16.01 -0.96 11.43
CA ASP A 121 15.39 -2.20 10.98
C ASP A 121 13.89 -2.04 10.62
N PHE A 122 13.38 -0.81 10.55
CA PHE A 122 11.99 -0.51 10.24
C PHE A 122 11.83 0.06 8.83
N LEU A 123 10.81 -0.41 8.10
CA LEU A 123 10.49 0.06 6.75
C LEU A 123 9.12 0.72 6.71
N CYS A 124 9.07 1.97 6.20
CA CYS A 124 7.83 2.72 6.03
C CYS A 124 7.58 3.00 4.55
N LEU A 125 6.40 2.62 4.03
CA LEU A 125 6.09 2.62 2.61
C LEU A 125 4.80 3.38 2.31
N ASN A 126 4.82 4.19 1.24
CA ASN A 126 3.62 4.76 0.63
C ASN A 126 3.74 4.63 -0.90
N PRO A 127 2.78 4.00 -1.58
CA PRO A 127 2.85 3.82 -3.04
C PRO A 127 2.54 5.11 -3.83
N GLY A 128 2.07 6.16 -3.17
CA GLY A 128 1.48 7.32 -3.84
C GLY A 128 0.04 7.04 -4.28
N SER A 129 -0.38 7.58 -5.40
CA SER A 129 -1.72 7.37 -5.94
C SER A 129 -1.67 6.92 -7.41
N LEU A 130 -2.54 5.99 -7.78
CA LEU A 130 -2.73 5.58 -9.17
C LEU A 130 -3.60 6.56 -9.97
N SER A 131 -4.38 7.43 -9.30
CA SER A 131 -5.35 8.30 -10.01
C SER A 131 -5.13 9.79 -9.81
N PHE A 132 -4.64 10.19 -8.64
CA PHE A 132 -4.46 11.60 -8.28
C PHE A 132 -3.08 11.88 -7.66
N PRO A 133 -1.99 11.63 -8.40
CA PRO A 133 -0.63 11.82 -7.90
C PRO A 133 -0.36 13.29 -7.52
N ARG A 134 0.29 13.51 -6.36
CA ARG A 134 0.61 14.85 -5.83
C ARG A 134 2.09 15.16 -5.75
N GLN A 135 2.96 14.24 -6.16
CA GLN A 135 4.39 14.53 -6.31
C GLN A 135 4.65 15.40 -7.55
N GLU A 136 5.86 15.92 -7.69
CA GLU A 136 6.22 16.92 -8.70
C GLU A 136 5.95 16.45 -10.14
N ASN A 137 6.32 15.21 -10.48
CA ASN A 137 6.15 14.66 -11.83
C ASN A 137 4.69 14.29 -12.18
N ARG A 138 3.77 14.31 -11.21
CA ARG A 138 2.34 14.00 -11.38
C ARG A 138 2.04 12.67 -12.09
N ARG A 139 2.96 11.71 -12.08
CA ARG A 139 2.76 10.40 -12.68
C ARG A 139 2.13 9.44 -11.67
N PRO A 140 1.13 8.64 -12.08
CA PRO A 140 0.61 7.55 -11.26
C PRO A 140 1.75 6.66 -10.75
N SER A 141 1.69 6.27 -9.48
CA SER A 141 2.77 5.52 -8.85
C SER A 141 2.25 4.33 -8.04
N TYR A 142 3.12 3.33 -7.92
CA TYR A 142 2.90 2.13 -7.13
C TYR A 142 4.24 1.60 -6.62
N ILE A 143 4.21 0.69 -5.65
CA ILE A 143 5.42 0.02 -5.15
C ILE A 143 5.38 -1.46 -5.53
N ILE A 144 6.52 -1.98 -5.98
CA ILE A 144 6.81 -3.41 -5.97
C ILE A 144 7.72 -3.69 -4.79
N LEU A 145 7.23 -4.55 -3.90
CA LEU A 145 7.96 -5.03 -2.73
C LEU A 145 8.32 -6.50 -2.95
N ASN A 146 9.62 -6.81 -2.95
CA ASN A 146 10.12 -8.17 -3.02
C ASN A 146 10.70 -8.58 -1.67
N ILE A 147 10.29 -9.74 -1.18
CA ILE A 147 10.83 -10.37 0.04
C ILE A 147 11.44 -11.70 -0.37
N GLU A 148 12.75 -11.83 -0.17
CA GLU A 148 13.50 -13.04 -0.45
C GLU A 148 13.25 -14.12 0.61
N GLU A 149 13.66 -15.37 0.37
CA GLU A 149 13.46 -16.46 1.31
C GLU A 149 14.23 -16.30 2.62
N ASP A 150 15.35 -15.59 2.58
CA ASP A 150 16.18 -15.24 3.74
C ASP A 150 15.66 -14.01 4.51
N GLY A 151 14.55 -13.41 4.05
CA GLY A 151 13.93 -12.23 4.65
C GLY A 151 14.46 -10.90 4.13
N LYS A 152 15.35 -10.88 3.13
CA LYS A 152 15.82 -9.63 2.57
C LYS A 152 14.73 -8.92 1.77
N ILE A 153 14.60 -7.61 2.01
CA ILE A 153 13.57 -6.77 1.40
C ILE A 153 14.17 -5.85 0.35
N HIS A 154 13.49 -5.78 -0.81
CA HIS A 154 13.71 -4.81 -1.87
C HIS A 154 12.40 -4.12 -2.21
N ALA A 155 12.32 -2.82 -1.99
CA ALA A 155 11.19 -1.99 -2.35
C ALA A 155 11.58 -0.99 -3.45
N ALA A 156 10.72 -0.80 -4.43
CA ALA A 156 10.92 0.18 -5.51
C ALA A 156 9.63 0.91 -5.84
N VAL A 157 9.69 2.24 -5.89
CA VAL A 157 8.62 3.06 -6.48
C VAL A 157 8.70 2.94 -8.00
N ASN A 158 7.57 2.64 -8.61
CA ASN A 158 7.40 2.58 -10.06
C ASN A 158 6.37 3.62 -10.48
N TYR A 159 6.49 4.10 -11.70
CA TYR A 159 5.59 5.08 -12.28
C TYR A 159 4.98 4.53 -13.58
N TYR A 160 3.67 4.76 -13.70
CA TYR A 160 2.94 4.42 -14.89
C TYR A 160 2.85 5.60 -15.88
#